data_9503dbe1ae23c0b517e7f34344a7ac66
#
_entry.id   9503dbe1ae23c0b517e7f34344a7ac66
#
_cell.length_a   1.000
_cell.length_b   1.000
_cell.length_c   1.000
_cell.angle_alpha   90.00
_cell.angle_beta   90.00
_cell.angle_gamma   90.00
#
_symmetry.space_group_name_H-M   'P 1'
#
loop_
_entity.id
_entity.type
_entity.pdbx_description
1 polymer ?
#
loop_
_entity_poly.entity_id
_entity_poly.type
_entity_poly.pdbx_seq_one_letter_code
_entity_poly.pdbx_strand_id
1 'polypeptide(L)'
;MKYITLFALATLQAVSCGTEEDAGLKDTFADHFLIGAALNEAEIRGTDTTGVEIIKKNFNSIVAENCMKSEEIHPEEGIYDFELSDRFVEFGEANDMFIIGHCLIWHSQLAKWFPYDDKGNYVTPDVLKQRMKDHITTIVTRYKGRVHGWDVVNEAIVEDGSYRKSPFYEILGEEFIPLAFQYAHEADPDAELYLNDYGMNVPGRRETYVRIANDLKNRGLRIDAIGMQGHMGMDYPDLTQFEESINAFAATGCNVMITEWDMSALPTVNRGANVSDTEAYNSQMNPYPDGLPEDVSEVWNSRMKSFMDLFLKYSDVITRVTAWGVSDDDSWKNDWPMKGRTEYPLLFDRNLQPKPFLNEYLNK
;
A
#
# COMPACT_ATOMS: atom_id res chain seq x y z
N MET A 1 -65.69 13.77 50.55
CA MET A 1 -65.44 13.57 49.11
C MET A 1 -64.17 14.26 48.74
N LYS A 2 -63.07 13.48 48.48
CA LYS A 2 -61.77 13.99 48.06
C LYS A 2 -61.56 13.60 46.56
N TYR A 3 -61.45 14.58 45.70
CA TYR A 3 -61.20 14.37 44.27
C TYR A 3 -59.68 14.20 44.08
N ILE A 4 -59.25 13.05 43.55
CA ILE A 4 -57.90 12.79 43.11
C ILE A 4 -57.82 13.09 41.62
N THR A 5 -57.04 14.14 41.26
CA THR A 5 -56.84 14.52 39.89
C THR A 5 -55.56 13.74 39.41
N LEU A 6 -55.75 12.83 38.45
CA LEU A 6 -54.64 12.10 37.81
C LEU A 6 -54.04 13.00 36.69
N PHE A 7 -52.80 13.38 36.86
CA PHE A 7 -51.99 13.99 35.78
C PHE A 7 -51.38 12.89 34.95
N ALA A 8 -51.78 12.74 33.69
CA ALA A 8 -51.13 11.89 32.73
C ALA A 8 -49.93 12.63 32.14
N LEU A 9 -48.74 12.16 32.42
CA LEU A 9 -47.50 12.64 31.84
C LEU A 9 -47.31 11.96 30.46
N ALA A 10 -47.57 12.68 29.39
CA ALA A 10 -47.25 12.21 28.02
C ALA A 10 -45.76 12.42 27.77
N THR A 11 -44.99 11.34 27.75
CA THR A 11 -43.59 11.35 27.28
C THR A 11 -43.58 11.40 25.75
N LEU A 12 -43.25 12.55 25.18
CA LEU A 12 -42.85 12.66 23.77
C LEU A 12 -41.52 11.93 23.59
N GLN A 13 -41.53 10.76 22.97
CA GLN A 13 -40.33 10.19 22.41
C GLN A 13 -39.99 10.96 21.11
N ALA A 14 -38.96 11.78 21.15
CA ALA A 14 -38.37 12.34 19.96
C ALA A 14 -37.70 11.19 19.20
N VAL A 15 -38.32 10.74 18.11
CA VAL A 15 -37.67 9.90 17.12
C VAL A 15 -36.65 10.81 16.44
N SER A 16 -35.39 10.68 16.81
CA SER A 16 -34.28 11.23 16.05
C SER A 16 -34.21 10.46 14.72
N CYS A 17 -34.70 11.08 13.67
CA CYS A 17 -34.45 10.65 12.30
C CYS A 17 -33.05 11.13 11.99
N GLY A 18 -32.02 10.42 12.50
CA GLY A 18 -30.68 10.48 11.98
C GLY A 18 -30.76 9.87 10.57
N THR A 19 -30.38 10.62 9.55
CA THR A 19 -30.02 10.05 8.27
C THR A 19 -28.90 9.03 8.58
N GLU A 20 -29.17 7.73 8.39
CA GLU A 20 -28.09 6.74 8.36
C GLU A 20 -27.14 7.22 7.27
N GLU A 21 -25.96 7.69 7.65
CA GLU A 21 -24.90 7.90 6.67
C GLU A 21 -24.58 6.51 6.09
N ASP A 22 -24.65 6.39 4.78
CA ASP A 22 -24.32 5.14 4.10
C ASP A 22 -22.93 4.67 4.55
N ALA A 23 -22.84 3.43 5.04
CA ALA A 23 -21.62 2.83 5.53
C ALA A 23 -20.52 2.88 4.46
N GLY A 24 -19.30 3.25 4.86
CA GLY A 24 -18.14 3.22 3.98
C GLY A 24 -17.49 1.83 3.89
N LEU A 25 -16.47 1.69 3.06
CA LEU A 25 -15.74 0.42 2.94
C LEU A 25 -15.12 0.00 4.28
N LYS A 26 -14.60 0.94 5.07
CA LYS A 26 -14.02 0.66 6.40
C LYS A 26 -15.01 0.02 7.38
N ASP A 27 -16.27 0.42 7.28
CA ASP A 27 -17.35 -0.13 8.13
C ASP A 27 -17.77 -1.51 7.62
N THR A 28 -17.86 -1.65 6.30
CA THR A 28 -18.21 -2.91 5.61
C THR A 28 -17.19 -4.03 5.88
N PHE A 29 -15.91 -3.71 5.92
CA PHE A 29 -14.84 -4.70 6.11
C PHE A 29 -14.28 -4.74 7.55
N ALA A 30 -14.88 -4.04 8.50
CA ALA A 30 -14.38 -3.90 9.88
C ALA A 30 -14.05 -5.22 10.58
N ASP A 31 -14.87 -6.27 10.34
CA ASP A 31 -14.68 -7.60 10.95
C ASP A 31 -13.70 -8.50 10.17
N HIS A 32 -13.07 -7.99 9.10
CA HIS A 32 -12.22 -8.77 8.21
C HIS A 32 -10.78 -8.29 8.20
N PHE A 33 -10.54 -7.07 7.74
CA PHE A 33 -9.22 -6.48 7.59
C PHE A 33 -9.31 -4.95 7.53
N LEU A 34 -8.19 -4.27 7.73
CA LEU A 34 -8.11 -2.85 7.45
C LEU A 34 -8.18 -2.60 5.95
N ILE A 35 -9.00 -1.65 5.53
CA ILE A 35 -9.05 -1.19 4.14
C ILE A 35 -8.34 0.15 4.03
N GLY A 36 -7.38 0.25 3.11
CA GLY A 36 -6.48 1.39 3.00
C GLY A 36 -6.40 2.00 1.61
N ALA A 37 -5.80 3.19 1.54
CA ALA A 37 -5.44 3.86 0.29
C ALA A 37 -4.03 4.47 0.38
N ALA A 38 -3.32 4.50 -0.75
CA ALA A 38 -2.15 5.34 -0.91
C ALA A 38 -2.60 6.79 -1.17
N LEU A 39 -1.97 7.73 -0.46
CA LEU A 39 -2.28 9.15 -0.55
C LEU A 39 -1.20 9.90 -1.34
N ASN A 40 -1.62 10.67 -2.31
CA ASN A 40 -0.77 11.58 -3.07
C ASN A 40 -0.60 12.94 -2.35
N GLU A 41 0.24 13.82 -2.90
CA GLU A 41 0.53 15.14 -2.31
C GLU A 41 -0.73 16.04 -2.21
N ALA A 42 -1.65 16.00 -3.19
CA ALA A 42 -2.83 16.86 -3.21
C ALA A 42 -3.80 16.50 -2.05
N GLU A 43 -3.95 15.22 -1.78
CA GLU A 43 -4.75 14.69 -0.67
C GLU A 43 -4.11 15.01 0.68
N ILE A 44 -2.78 14.79 0.81
CA ILE A 44 -2.02 15.08 2.03
C ILE A 44 -2.07 16.57 2.36
N ARG A 45 -1.96 17.47 1.36
CA ARG A 45 -2.06 18.91 1.56
C ARG A 45 -3.50 19.40 1.73
N GLY A 46 -4.50 18.54 1.48
CA GLY A 46 -5.92 18.89 1.52
C GLY A 46 -6.35 19.82 0.39
N THR A 47 -5.61 19.89 -0.71
CA THR A 47 -5.99 20.64 -1.92
C THR A 47 -6.99 19.88 -2.78
N ASP A 48 -6.97 18.56 -2.77
CA ASP A 48 -8.05 17.70 -3.24
C ASP A 48 -9.07 17.45 -2.11
N THR A 49 -9.99 18.36 -1.94
CA THR A 49 -10.99 18.26 -0.87
C THR A 49 -11.98 17.12 -1.07
N THR A 50 -12.26 16.74 -2.31
CA THR A 50 -13.21 15.68 -2.62
C THR A 50 -12.60 14.29 -2.39
N GLY A 51 -11.37 14.08 -2.82
CA GLY A 51 -10.60 12.88 -2.51
C GLY A 51 -10.44 12.67 -1.01
N VAL A 52 -10.15 13.74 -0.26
CA VAL A 52 -10.05 13.69 1.21
C VAL A 52 -11.36 13.22 1.87
N GLU A 53 -12.54 13.64 1.41
CA GLU A 53 -13.81 13.17 1.96
C GLU A 53 -14.07 11.69 1.62
N ILE A 54 -13.69 11.23 0.42
CA ILE A 54 -13.74 9.80 0.05
C ILE A 54 -12.82 8.98 0.97
N ILE A 55 -11.59 9.47 1.21
CA ILE A 55 -10.64 8.81 2.11
C ILE A 55 -11.22 8.65 3.51
N LYS A 56 -11.69 9.71 4.11
CA LYS A 56 -12.26 9.70 5.47
C LYS A 56 -13.46 8.78 5.61
N LYS A 57 -14.31 8.72 4.59
CA LYS A 57 -15.51 7.88 4.59
C LYS A 57 -15.17 6.40 4.46
N ASN A 58 -14.21 6.04 3.61
CA ASN A 58 -14.05 4.66 3.13
C ASN A 58 -12.83 3.92 3.70
N PHE A 59 -11.81 4.62 4.20
CA PHE A 59 -10.56 3.99 4.60
C PHE A 59 -10.24 4.19 6.08
N ASN A 60 -9.64 3.19 6.69
CA ASN A 60 -9.13 3.20 8.05
C ASN A 60 -7.62 2.91 8.13
N SER A 61 -6.95 2.82 6.98
CA SER A 61 -5.51 2.72 6.86
C SER A 61 -5.01 3.59 5.72
N ILE A 62 -3.81 4.15 5.85
CA ILE A 62 -3.18 4.97 4.81
C ILE A 62 -1.71 4.64 4.65
N VAL A 63 -1.20 4.83 3.44
CA VAL A 63 0.22 4.75 3.09
C VAL A 63 0.58 5.98 2.25
N ALA A 64 1.81 6.49 2.39
CA ALA A 64 2.27 7.60 1.55
C ALA A 64 2.67 7.08 0.16
N GLU A 65 2.11 7.65 -0.91
CA GLU A 65 2.49 7.25 -2.27
C GLU A 65 3.97 7.54 -2.56
N ASN A 66 4.46 8.73 -2.19
CA ASN A 66 5.83 9.16 -2.53
C ASN A 66 6.60 9.80 -1.37
N CYS A 67 5.99 10.62 -0.52
CA CYS A 67 6.71 11.54 0.36
C CYS A 67 7.62 10.91 1.43
N MET A 68 7.52 9.60 1.66
CA MET A 68 8.42 8.87 2.56
C MET A 68 9.51 8.07 1.84
N LYS A 69 9.57 8.11 0.51
CA LYS A 69 10.63 7.46 -0.28
C LYS A 69 11.95 8.24 -0.13
N SER A 70 13.08 7.53 -0.26
CA SER A 70 14.40 8.06 0.08
C SER A 70 14.76 9.36 -0.62
N GLU A 71 14.44 9.50 -1.93
CA GLU A 71 14.77 10.72 -2.67
C GLU A 71 13.98 11.95 -2.23
N GLU A 72 12.81 11.75 -1.62
CA GLU A 72 11.96 12.81 -1.10
C GLU A 72 12.30 13.16 0.35
N ILE A 73 12.29 12.15 1.23
CA ILE A 73 12.46 12.38 2.68
C ILE A 73 13.92 12.60 3.10
N HIS A 74 14.90 12.11 2.33
CA HIS A 74 16.34 12.20 2.63
C HIS A 74 17.16 12.47 1.35
N PRO A 75 16.91 13.64 0.69
CA PRO A 75 17.45 13.94 -0.64
C PRO A 75 18.97 14.07 -0.69
N GLU A 76 19.61 14.53 0.39
CA GLU A 76 21.05 14.68 0.53
C GLU A 76 21.54 14.07 1.84
N GLU A 77 22.80 13.63 1.90
CA GLU A 77 23.38 12.99 3.08
C GLU A 77 23.27 13.90 4.31
N GLY A 78 22.53 13.46 5.33
CA GLY A 78 22.28 14.21 6.56
C GLY A 78 21.25 15.33 6.43
N ILE A 79 20.61 15.52 5.28
CA ILE A 79 19.55 16.50 5.05
C ILE A 79 18.23 15.76 4.87
N TYR A 80 17.27 16.06 5.74
CA TYR A 80 15.94 15.46 5.72
C TYR A 80 14.88 16.50 5.42
N ASP A 81 13.93 16.16 4.55
CA ASP A 81 12.71 16.92 4.34
C ASP A 81 11.50 16.15 4.89
N PHE A 82 10.99 16.59 6.00
CA PHE A 82 9.86 15.97 6.69
C PHE A 82 8.53 16.72 6.49
N GLU A 83 8.52 17.80 5.72
CA GLU A 83 7.34 18.67 5.65
C GLU A 83 6.08 17.91 5.22
N LEU A 84 6.16 17.19 4.10
CA LEU A 84 5.01 16.47 3.58
C LEU A 84 4.73 15.16 4.35
N SER A 85 5.78 14.49 4.82
CA SER A 85 5.65 13.29 5.64
C SER A 85 5.03 13.58 7.00
N ASP A 86 5.35 14.72 7.62
CA ASP A 86 4.72 15.16 8.87
C ASP A 86 3.22 15.41 8.66
N ARG A 87 2.83 16.10 7.58
CA ARG A 87 1.42 16.32 7.24
C ARG A 87 0.66 15.02 6.99
N PHE A 88 1.31 14.05 6.31
CA PHE A 88 0.73 12.73 6.09
C PHE A 88 0.43 12.02 7.41
N VAL A 89 1.39 12.01 8.34
CA VAL A 89 1.21 11.39 9.66
C VAL A 89 0.14 12.13 10.47
N GLU A 90 0.16 13.47 10.48
CA GLU A 90 -0.86 14.31 11.14
C GLU A 90 -2.26 14.06 10.56
N PHE A 91 -2.38 13.86 9.25
CA PHE A 91 -3.66 13.51 8.61
C PHE A 91 -4.20 12.16 9.12
N GLY A 92 -3.34 11.14 9.20
CA GLY A 92 -3.72 9.84 9.72
C GLY A 92 -4.15 9.88 11.18
N GLU A 93 -3.38 10.57 12.02
CA GLU A 93 -3.71 10.77 13.45
C GLU A 93 -5.02 11.52 13.65
N ALA A 94 -5.26 12.58 12.87
CA ALA A 94 -6.48 13.39 12.96
C ALA A 94 -7.75 12.63 12.55
N ASN A 95 -7.61 11.51 11.84
CA ASN A 95 -8.71 10.69 11.35
C ASN A 95 -8.71 9.25 11.92
N ASP A 96 -7.95 8.99 13.00
CA ASP A 96 -7.84 7.69 13.67
C ASP A 96 -7.50 6.53 12.71
N MET A 97 -6.59 6.78 11.73
CA MET A 97 -6.21 5.81 10.71
C MET A 97 -4.94 5.04 11.10
N PHE A 98 -4.85 3.79 10.66
CA PHE A 98 -3.61 3.01 10.74
C PHE A 98 -2.62 3.52 9.69
N ILE A 99 -1.46 4.01 10.13
CA ILE A 99 -0.49 4.71 9.28
C ILE A 99 0.68 3.79 8.95
N ILE A 100 0.99 3.66 7.66
CA ILE A 100 2.10 2.86 7.14
C ILE A 100 3.16 3.76 6.55
N GLY A 101 4.41 3.53 6.94
CA GLY A 101 5.57 4.15 6.33
C GLY A 101 6.07 3.34 5.12
N HIS A 102 6.12 3.97 3.96
CA HIS A 102 6.56 3.36 2.71
C HIS A 102 7.59 4.28 2.03
N CYS A 103 8.83 3.84 1.87
CA CYS A 103 9.48 2.62 2.37
C CYS A 103 10.89 2.96 2.87
N LEU A 104 11.47 2.13 3.74
CA LEU A 104 12.79 2.44 4.30
C LEU A 104 13.94 2.12 3.33
N ILE A 105 13.94 0.94 2.73
CA ILE A 105 14.96 0.49 1.80
C ILE A 105 14.34 0.02 0.48
N TRP A 106 14.61 0.75 -0.57
CA TRP A 106 14.19 0.45 -1.93
C TRP A 106 15.22 0.93 -2.95
N HIS A 107 15.37 0.22 -4.07
CA HIS A 107 16.36 0.50 -5.12
C HIS A 107 15.91 1.60 -6.09
N SER A 108 14.60 1.85 -6.20
CA SER A 108 14.00 2.90 -7.03
C SER A 108 13.71 4.13 -6.17
N GLN A 109 13.55 5.30 -6.79
CA GLN A 109 13.41 6.59 -6.09
C GLN A 109 14.37 6.71 -4.89
N LEU A 110 15.60 6.25 -5.10
CA LEU A 110 16.69 6.24 -4.14
C LEU A 110 17.57 7.48 -4.33
N ALA A 111 17.77 8.24 -3.27
CA ALA A 111 18.65 9.40 -3.29
C ALA A 111 20.07 9.01 -3.77
N LYS A 112 20.61 9.75 -4.73
CA LYS A 112 21.88 9.39 -5.42
C LYS A 112 23.07 9.25 -4.49
N TRP A 113 23.11 10.05 -3.43
CA TRP A 113 24.19 9.98 -2.44
C TRP A 113 24.23 8.65 -1.70
N PHE A 114 23.10 7.94 -1.60
CA PHE A 114 22.94 6.80 -0.70
C PHE A 114 23.94 5.66 -1.01
N PRO A 115 24.04 5.14 -2.25
CA PRO A 115 24.98 4.08 -2.58
C PRO A 115 26.32 4.57 -3.13
N TYR A 116 26.47 5.88 -3.43
CA TYR A 116 27.65 6.38 -4.14
C TYR A 116 28.49 7.35 -3.32
N ASP A 117 29.79 7.41 -3.64
CA ASP A 117 30.73 8.43 -3.20
C ASP A 117 30.68 9.65 -4.15
N ASP A 118 31.42 10.71 -3.81
CA ASP A 118 31.50 11.95 -4.61
C ASP A 118 32.08 11.72 -6.03
N LYS A 119 32.68 10.56 -6.30
CA LYS A 119 33.25 10.18 -7.59
C LYS A 119 32.31 9.28 -8.41
N GLY A 120 31.14 8.94 -7.85
CA GLY A 120 30.16 8.05 -8.48
C GLY A 120 30.48 6.57 -8.38
N ASN A 121 31.42 6.16 -7.50
CA ASN A 121 31.67 4.74 -7.22
C ASN A 121 30.77 4.28 -6.06
N TYR A 122 30.51 2.98 -5.98
CA TYR A 122 29.87 2.42 -4.79
C TYR A 122 30.71 2.70 -3.55
N VAL A 123 30.04 3.09 -2.48
CA VAL A 123 30.67 3.23 -1.17
C VAL A 123 31.09 1.86 -0.60
N THR A 124 31.94 1.87 0.41
CA THR A 124 32.34 0.63 1.09
C THR A 124 31.16 0.03 1.86
N PRO A 125 31.16 -1.29 2.14
CA PRO A 125 30.12 -1.93 2.96
C PRO A 125 29.87 -1.25 4.30
N ASP A 126 30.91 -0.80 4.99
CA ASP A 126 30.77 -0.14 6.30
C ASP A 126 30.10 1.23 6.19
N VAL A 127 30.40 2.00 5.13
CA VAL A 127 29.74 3.27 4.85
C VAL A 127 28.27 3.05 4.53
N LEU A 128 27.92 2.07 3.69
CA LEU A 128 26.52 1.78 3.37
C LEU A 128 25.73 1.33 4.59
N LYS A 129 26.29 0.45 5.44
CA LYS A 129 25.67 0.04 6.70
C LYS A 129 25.39 1.24 7.60
N GLN A 130 26.35 2.17 7.71
CA GLN A 130 26.13 3.38 8.53
C GLN A 130 25.04 4.27 7.94
N ARG A 131 25.05 4.52 6.61
CA ARG A 131 24.02 5.30 5.92
C ARG A 131 22.63 4.68 6.07
N MET A 132 22.52 3.36 5.92
CA MET A 132 21.26 2.63 6.17
C MET A 132 20.80 2.80 7.63
N LYS A 133 21.71 2.66 8.58
CA LYS A 133 21.40 2.82 10.00
C LYS A 133 20.90 4.23 10.30
N ASP A 134 21.61 5.25 9.84
CA ASP A 134 21.27 6.65 10.10
C ASP A 134 19.92 7.01 9.46
N HIS A 135 19.69 6.59 8.21
CA HIS A 135 18.44 6.80 7.50
C HIS A 135 17.25 6.17 8.25
N ILE A 136 17.33 4.87 8.50
CA ILE A 136 16.26 4.11 9.15
C ILE A 136 16.01 4.65 10.56
N THR A 137 17.07 4.81 11.36
CA THR A 137 16.92 5.26 12.76
C THR A 137 16.31 6.65 12.84
N THR A 138 16.74 7.58 11.98
CA THR A 138 16.24 8.97 12.00
C THR A 138 14.75 9.01 11.65
N ILE A 139 14.35 8.33 10.58
CA ILE A 139 12.96 8.34 10.10
C ILE A 139 12.04 7.61 11.08
N VAL A 140 12.40 6.38 11.46
CA VAL A 140 11.56 5.56 12.34
C VAL A 140 11.45 6.19 13.74
N THR A 141 12.53 6.75 14.29
CA THR A 141 12.50 7.44 15.59
C THR A 141 11.63 8.69 15.54
N ARG A 142 11.64 9.46 14.43
CA ARG A 142 10.78 10.64 14.28
C ARG A 142 9.31 10.30 14.42
N TYR A 143 8.89 9.17 13.86
CA TYR A 143 7.50 8.75 13.82
C TYR A 143 7.17 7.64 14.82
N LYS A 144 8.05 7.38 15.79
CA LYS A 144 7.86 6.36 16.82
C LYS A 144 6.54 6.53 17.55
N GLY A 145 5.73 5.45 17.57
CA GLY A 145 4.42 5.43 18.19
C GLY A 145 3.34 6.20 17.43
N ARG A 146 3.65 6.73 16.23
CA ARG A 146 2.73 7.47 15.34
C ARG A 146 2.51 6.72 14.02
N VAL A 147 3.58 6.20 13.43
CA VAL A 147 3.52 5.25 12.31
C VAL A 147 3.42 3.84 12.90
N HIS A 148 2.43 3.08 12.48
CA HIS A 148 2.10 1.78 13.07
C HIS A 148 2.91 0.63 12.49
N GLY A 149 3.39 0.77 11.25
CA GLY A 149 4.20 -0.23 10.60
C GLY A 149 4.99 0.32 9.41
N TRP A 150 6.05 -0.39 9.00
CA TRP A 150 6.98 0.03 7.96
C TRP A 150 7.20 -1.05 6.90
N ASP A 151 7.10 -0.67 5.64
CA ASP A 151 7.71 -1.44 4.55
C ASP A 151 9.23 -1.28 4.67
N VAL A 152 9.87 -2.23 5.37
CA VAL A 152 11.30 -2.13 5.70
C VAL A 152 12.17 -2.32 4.46
N VAL A 153 11.83 -3.33 3.65
CA VAL A 153 12.50 -3.61 2.38
C VAL A 153 11.47 -3.84 1.29
N ASN A 154 11.58 -3.04 0.24
CA ASN A 154 10.71 -3.10 -0.92
C ASN A 154 11.44 -3.66 -2.14
N GLU A 155 10.81 -4.63 -2.86
CA GLU A 155 11.20 -5.15 -4.17
C GLU A 155 12.62 -5.72 -4.26
N ALA A 156 12.99 -6.56 -3.31
CA ALA A 156 14.33 -7.13 -3.22
C ALA A 156 14.59 -8.30 -4.20
N ILE A 157 13.53 -8.95 -4.71
CA ILE A 157 13.64 -10.22 -5.46
C ILE A 157 13.08 -10.05 -6.87
N VAL A 158 13.76 -10.63 -7.86
CA VAL A 158 13.27 -10.67 -9.24
C VAL A 158 12.48 -11.96 -9.52
N GLU A 159 11.86 -12.06 -10.69
CA GLU A 159 10.87 -13.07 -11.03
C GLU A 159 11.38 -14.52 -10.91
N ASP A 160 12.65 -14.76 -11.23
CA ASP A 160 13.28 -16.09 -11.12
C ASP A 160 13.66 -16.49 -9.68
N GLY A 161 13.39 -15.62 -8.69
CA GLY A 161 13.70 -15.84 -7.28
C GLY A 161 15.11 -15.40 -6.88
N SER A 162 15.91 -14.87 -7.78
CA SER A 162 17.20 -14.29 -7.43
C SER A 162 17.04 -12.90 -6.81
N TYR A 163 18.05 -12.47 -6.05
CA TYR A 163 18.10 -11.10 -5.53
C TYR A 163 18.23 -10.10 -6.66
N ARG A 164 17.45 -9.03 -6.59
CA ARG A 164 17.62 -7.88 -7.45
C ARG A 164 19.03 -7.31 -7.26
N LYS A 165 19.73 -7.05 -8.36
CA LYS A 165 21.05 -6.41 -8.33
C LYS A 165 20.95 -4.92 -8.02
N SER A 166 20.33 -4.63 -6.88
CA SER A 166 20.27 -3.29 -6.32
C SER A 166 21.63 -2.89 -5.74
N PRO A 167 21.92 -1.59 -5.55
CA PRO A 167 23.13 -1.17 -4.87
C PRO A 167 23.30 -1.79 -3.48
N PHE A 168 22.20 -2.02 -2.76
CA PHE A 168 22.24 -2.67 -1.45
C PHE A 168 22.75 -4.11 -1.55
N TYR A 169 22.23 -4.87 -2.50
CA TYR A 169 22.67 -6.25 -2.72
C TYR A 169 24.08 -6.33 -3.29
N GLU A 170 24.44 -5.46 -4.24
CA GLU A 170 25.77 -5.44 -4.85
C GLU A 170 26.87 -5.14 -3.81
N ILE A 171 26.59 -4.32 -2.80
CA ILE A 171 27.55 -3.91 -1.78
C ILE A 171 27.54 -4.84 -0.56
N LEU A 172 26.34 -5.28 -0.08
CA LEU A 172 26.17 -6.00 1.19
C LEU A 172 25.75 -7.47 1.02
N GLY A 173 25.45 -7.92 -0.21
CA GLY A 173 24.83 -9.22 -0.41
C GLY A 173 23.47 -9.32 0.30
N GLU A 174 23.08 -10.52 0.70
CA GLU A 174 21.79 -10.78 1.37
C GLU A 174 21.66 -10.09 2.74
N GLU A 175 22.77 -9.69 3.36
CA GLU A 175 22.79 -9.12 4.71
C GLU A 175 22.12 -7.75 4.81
N PHE A 176 21.87 -7.05 3.70
CA PHE A 176 21.17 -5.75 3.77
C PHE A 176 19.75 -5.87 4.34
N ILE A 177 19.05 -7.00 4.09
CA ILE A 177 17.68 -7.22 4.60
C ILE A 177 17.68 -7.37 6.12
N PRO A 178 18.39 -8.33 6.74
CA PRO A 178 18.39 -8.45 8.20
C PRO A 178 18.93 -7.20 8.90
N LEU A 179 19.89 -6.49 8.33
CA LEU A 179 20.37 -5.23 8.89
C LEU A 179 19.26 -4.16 8.89
N ALA A 180 18.49 -4.02 7.80
CA ALA A 180 17.39 -3.06 7.74
C ALA A 180 16.32 -3.37 8.80
N PHE A 181 15.92 -4.64 8.94
CA PHE A 181 14.96 -5.08 9.97
C PHE A 181 15.48 -4.85 11.38
N GLN A 182 16.75 -5.14 11.64
CA GLN A 182 17.39 -4.87 12.92
C GLN A 182 17.33 -3.37 13.27
N TYR A 183 17.75 -2.49 12.35
CA TYR A 183 17.77 -1.05 12.58
C TYR A 183 16.37 -0.46 12.79
N ALA A 184 15.38 -0.94 12.03
CA ALA A 184 13.99 -0.52 12.21
C ALA A 184 13.44 -0.93 13.58
N HIS A 185 13.65 -2.19 13.98
CA HIS A 185 13.22 -2.68 15.29
C HIS A 185 13.94 -1.99 16.46
N GLU A 186 15.25 -1.72 16.33
CA GLU A 186 16.00 -0.97 17.35
C GLU A 186 15.46 0.46 17.52
N ALA A 187 15.01 1.11 16.43
CA ALA A 187 14.48 2.46 16.46
C ALA A 187 13.05 2.52 17.05
N ASP A 188 12.17 1.62 16.64
CA ASP A 188 10.83 1.47 17.22
C ASP A 188 10.47 -0.03 17.39
N PRO A 189 10.60 -0.56 18.63
CA PRO A 189 10.27 -1.96 18.91
C PRO A 189 8.78 -2.30 18.78
N ASP A 190 7.90 -1.31 18.81
CA ASP A 190 6.44 -1.51 18.81
C ASP A 190 5.85 -1.49 17.39
N ALA A 191 6.50 -0.79 16.45
CA ALA A 191 6.04 -0.75 15.06
C ALA A 191 6.11 -2.13 14.40
N GLU A 192 5.12 -2.43 13.56
CA GLU A 192 5.13 -3.63 12.74
C GLU A 192 6.16 -3.49 11.59
N LEU A 193 6.78 -4.60 11.16
CA LEU A 193 7.83 -4.62 10.15
C LEU A 193 7.48 -5.57 9.00
N TYR A 194 7.59 -5.09 7.76
CA TYR A 194 7.11 -5.79 6.57
C TYR A 194 8.18 -5.96 5.50
N LEU A 195 8.08 -7.06 4.76
CA LEU A 195 8.64 -7.22 3.42
C LEU A 195 7.54 -6.91 2.40
N ASN A 196 7.85 -6.23 1.30
CA ASN A 196 6.88 -5.86 0.28
C ASN A 196 7.45 -6.06 -1.13
N ASP A 197 6.68 -6.68 -2.05
CA ASP A 197 7.08 -6.80 -3.46
C ASP A 197 5.85 -7.02 -4.37
N TYR A 198 6.03 -6.75 -5.67
CA TYR A 198 5.07 -7.10 -6.72
C TYR A 198 5.30 -8.53 -7.25
N GLY A 199 4.34 -9.06 -8.03
CA GLY A 199 4.48 -10.36 -8.67
C GLY A 199 4.74 -11.52 -7.68
N MET A 200 4.27 -11.40 -6.45
CA MET A 200 4.48 -12.36 -5.36
C MET A 200 3.77 -13.70 -5.60
N ASN A 201 2.89 -13.77 -6.62
CA ASN A 201 2.27 -15.01 -7.09
C ASN A 201 3.25 -15.93 -7.84
N VAL A 202 4.38 -15.41 -8.33
CA VAL A 202 5.36 -16.18 -9.11
C VAL A 202 6.15 -17.10 -8.18
N PRO A 203 6.27 -18.41 -8.48
CA PRO A 203 6.89 -19.40 -7.60
C PRO A 203 8.30 -19.03 -7.13
N GLY A 204 9.19 -18.59 -8.03
CA GLY A 204 10.56 -18.23 -7.65
C GLY A 204 10.63 -17.11 -6.61
N ARG A 205 9.83 -16.04 -6.81
CA ARG A 205 9.75 -14.92 -5.87
C ARG A 205 9.12 -15.36 -4.56
N ARG A 206 7.98 -16.07 -4.60
CA ARG A 206 7.29 -16.63 -3.45
C ARG A 206 8.20 -17.45 -2.55
N GLU A 207 8.92 -18.43 -3.12
CA GLU A 207 9.79 -19.34 -2.39
C GLU A 207 10.96 -18.58 -1.72
N THR A 208 11.50 -17.58 -2.40
CA THR A 208 12.58 -16.77 -1.84
C THR A 208 12.09 -15.91 -0.68
N TYR A 209 10.91 -15.28 -0.76
CA TYR A 209 10.35 -14.52 0.37
C TYR A 209 9.99 -15.40 1.55
N VAL A 210 9.50 -16.62 1.35
CA VAL A 210 9.34 -17.63 2.42
C VAL A 210 10.69 -17.93 3.10
N ARG A 211 11.76 -18.11 2.32
CA ARG A 211 13.11 -18.32 2.86
C ARG A 211 13.61 -17.12 3.66
N ILE A 212 13.43 -15.89 3.15
CA ILE A 212 13.86 -14.67 3.83
C ILE A 212 13.10 -14.49 5.15
N ALA A 213 11.77 -14.65 5.16
CA ALA A 213 10.97 -14.54 6.37
C ALA A 213 11.40 -15.55 7.44
N ASN A 214 11.66 -16.80 7.05
CA ASN A 214 12.18 -17.82 7.96
C ASN A 214 13.60 -17.50 8.47
N ASP A 215 14.48 -16.94 7.62
CA ASP A 215 15.83 -16.53 8.02
C ASP A 215 15.78 -15.40 9.05
N LEU A 216 14.96 -14.36 8.83
CA LEU A 216 14.76 -13.28 9.80
C LEU A 216 14.30 -13.84 11.17
N LYS A 217 13.31 -14.72 11.18
CA LYS A 217 12.83 -15.37 12.42
C LYS A 217 13.89 -16.22 13.08
N ASN A 218 14.67 -17.00 12.32
CA ASN A 218 15.75 -17.83 12.84
C ASN A 218 16.89 -17.00 13.46
N ARG A 219 17.09 -15.78 12.97
CA ARG A 219 18.04 -14.81 13.56
C ARG A 219 17.45 -14.08 14.78
N GLY A 220 16.19 -14.34 15.15
CA GLY A 220 15.49 -13.64 16.23
C GLY A 220 15.08 -12.22 15.88
N LEU A 221 15.00 -11.88 14.60
CA LEU A 221 14.54 -10.59 14.12
C LEU A 221 13.03 -10.59 13.94
N ARG A 222 12.41 -9.44 14.23
CA ARG A 222 10.97 -9.24 14.07
C ARG A 222 10.63 -9.12 12.59
N ILE A 223 9.60 -9.85 12.17
CA ILE A 223 8.86 -9.67 10.93
C ILE A 223 7.40 -10.00 11.22
N ASP A 224 6.49 -9.08 10.92
CA ASP A 224 5.07 -9.19 11.24
C ASP A 224 4.26 -9.65 10.03
N ALA A 225 4.56 -9.13 8.84
CA ALA A 225 3.82 -9.49 7.64
C ALA A 225 4.66 -9.49 6.36
N ILE A 226 4.11 -10.16 5.34
CA ILE A 226 4.60 -10.14 3.97
C ILE A 226 3.54 -9.44 3.12
N GLY A 227 3.93 -8.35 2.47
CA GLY A 227 3.11 -7.54 1.57
C GLY A 227 3.19 -8.05 0.14
N MET A 228 2.04 -8.38 -0.41
CA MET A 228 1.84 -8.63 -1.84
C MET A 228 1.29 -7.33 -2.44
N GLN A 229 2.07 -6.60 -3.24
CA GLN A 229 1.64 -5.30 -3.78
C GLN A 229 0.27 -5.39 -4.45
N GLY A 230 0.06 -6.38 -5.31
CA GLY A 230 -1.25 -6.55 -5.94
C GLY A 230 -1.46 -5.66 -7.17
N HIS A 231 -0.39 -5.23 -7.84
CA HIS A 231 -0.50 -4.62 -9.18
C HIS A 231 -0.90 -5.69 -10.20
N MET A 232 -2.11 -5.59 -10.69
CA MET A 232 -2.75 -6.62 -11.50
C MET A 232 -3.14 -6.11 -12.90
N GLY A 233 -3.48 -7.05 -13.77
CA GLY A 233 -4.09 -6.80 -15.06
C GLY A 233 -5.24 -7.75 -15.32
N MET A 234 -5.89 -7.61 -16.49
CA MET A 234 -7.02 -8.42 -16.88
C MET A 234 -6.67 -9.91 -17.05
N ASP A 235 -5.41 -10.23 -17.35
CA ASP A 235 -4.91 -11.57 -17.64
C ASP A 235 -3.90 -12.10 -16.61
N TYR A 236 -3.56 -11.31 -15.58
CA TYR A 236 -2.62 -11.68 -14.52
C TYR A 236 -2.95 -10.96 -13.19
N PRO A 237 -2.53 -11.51 -12.02
CA PRO A 237 -2.02 -12.87 -11.84
C PRO A 237 -3.12 -13.92 -12.01
N ASP A 238 -2.73 -15.19 -12.15
CA ASP A 238 -3.68 -16.31 -11.98
C ASP A 238 -4.15 -16.35 -10.52
N LEU A 239 -5.47 -16.50 -10.32
CA LEU A 239 -6.08 -16.45 -8.99
C LEU A 239 -5.60 -17.59 -8.09
N THR A 240 -5.39 -18.80 -8.66
CA THR A 240 -4.91 -19.96 -7.91
C THR A 240 -3.47 -19.76 -7.46
N GLN A 241 -2.60 -19.25 -8.34
CA GLN A 241 -1.21 -18.93 -7.98
C GLN A 241 -1.12 -17.85 -6.91
N PHE A 242 -2.03 -16.87 -6.95
CA PHE A 242 -2.10 -15.84 -5.93
C PHE A 242 -2.53 -16.44 -4.58
N GLU A 243 -3.53 -17.29 -4.57
CA GLU A 243 -3.98 -18.04 -3.39
C GLU A 243 -2.90 -18.95 -2.81
N GLU A 244 -2.13 -19.65 -3.66
CA GLU A 244 -0.97 -20.43 -3.22
C GLU A 244 0.06 -19.59 -2.47
N SER A 245 0.27 -18.35 -2.90
CA SER A 245 1.21 -17.44 -2.24
C SER A 245 0.70 -16.96 -0.90
N ILE A 246 -0.59 -16.63 -0.77
CA ILE A 246 -1.20 -16.32 0.53
C ILE A 246 -0.95 -17.47 1.51
N ASN A 247 -1.24 -18.72 1.10
CA ASN A 247 -1.02 -19.90 1.93
C ASN A 247 0.45 -20.11 2.31
N ALA A 248 1.38 -19.91 1.35
CA ALA A 248 2.80 -20.10 1.58
C ALA A 248 3.36 -19.06 2.58
N PHE A 249 2.94 -17.81 2.47
CA PHE A 249 3.36 -16.75 3.38
C PHE A 249 2.74 -16.91 4.76
N ALA A 250 1.46 -17.23 4.86
CA ALA A 250 0.80 -17.55 6.14
C ALA A 250 1.47 -18.73 6.86
N ALA A 251 1.92 -19.74 6.11
CA ALA A 251 2.63 -20.90 6.68
C ALA A 251 3.97 -20.55 7.35
N THR A 252 4.57 -19.38 7.05
CA THR A 252 5.74 -18.87 7.78
C THR A 252 5.37 -18.36 9.17
N GLY A 253 4.08 -18.20 9.49
CA GLY A 253 3.58 -17.56 10.70
C GLY A 253 3.67 -16.02 10.65
N CYS A 254 3.81 -15.44 9.46
CA CYS A 254 3.61 -14.01 9.21
C CYS A 254 2.16 -13.77 8.77
N ASN A 255 1.65 -12.58 9.05
CA ASN A 255 0.46 -12.09 8.38
C ASN A 255 0.72 -11.83 6.89
N VAL A 256 -0.33 -11.73 6.11
CA VAL A 256 -0.29 -11.34 4.70
C VAL A 256 -1.00 -9.99 4.55
N MET A 257 -0.52 -9.16 3.65
CA MET A 257 -1.16 -7.91 3.31
C MET A 257 -1.23 -7.77 1.79
N ILE A 258 -2.29 -7.13 1.30
CA ILE A 258 -2.37 -6.63 -0.07
C ILE A 258 -2.09 -5.14 0.03
N THR A 259 -0.94 -4.70 -0.46
CA THR A 259 -0.37 -3.42 -0.05
C THR A 259 -0.56 -2.29 -1.05
N GLU A 260 -0.79 -2.62 -2.34
CA GLU A 260 -0.80 -1.64 -3.44
C GLU A 260 -1.79 -2.05 -4.53
N TRP A 261 -2.98 -2.51 -4.11
CA TRP A 261 -3.94 -3.12 -5.03
C TRP A 261 -4.45 -2.14 -6.07
N ASP A 262 -4.19 -2.47 -7.31
CA ASP A 262 -4.76 -1.86 -8.49
C ASP A 262 -4.89 -2.90 -9.61
N MET A 263 -5.82 -2.70 -10.56
CA MET A 263 -5.97 -3.59 -11.69
C MET A 263 -6.08 -2.82 -13.00
N SER A 264 -5.05 -2.88 -13.82
CA SER A 264 -5.05 -2.28 -15.17
C SER A 264 -6.13 -2.92 -16.03
N ALA A 265 -7.00 -2.10 -16.61
CA ALA A 265 -8.01 -2.53 -17.57
C ALA A 265 -7.48 -2.55 -19.01
N LEU A 266 -6.30 -1.99 -19.25
CA LEU A 266 -5.68 -1.84 -20.55
C LEU A 266 -4.66 -2.96 -20.82
N PRO A 267 -4.28 -3.17 -22.09
CA PRO A 267 -3.21 -4.10 -22.45
C PRO A 267 -1.93 -3.80 -21.66
N THR A 268 -1.29 -4.87 -21.17
CA THR A 268 -0.07 -4.76 -20.39
C THR A 268 1.10 -4.35 -21.27
N VAL A 269 1.67 -3.18 -21.02
CA VAL A 269 2.88 -2.69 -21.66
C VAL A 269 4.12 -3.25 -20.97
N ASN A 270 4.11 -3.20 -19.65
CA ASN A 270 5.16 -3.72 -18.78
C ASN A 270 4.52 -4.37 -17.55
N ARG A 271 4.96 -5.57 -17.18
CA ARG A 271 4.48 -6.29 -15.99
C ARG A 271 5.25 -5.93 -14.71
N GLY A 272 6.25 -5.04 -14.83
CA GLY A 272 6.99 -4.50 -13.71
C GLY A 272 6.31 -3.27 -13.11
N ALA A 273 6.77 -2.87 -11.95
CA ALA A 273 6.41 -1.62 -11.28
C ALA A 273 7.58 -0.62 -11.27
N ASN A 274 8.52 -0.73 -12.20
CA ASN A 274 9.64 0.18 -12.29
C ASN A 274 9.22 1.50 -12.95
N VAL A 275 9.01 2.51 -12.13
CA VAL A 275 8.52 3.84 -12.56
C VAL A 275 9.45 4.59 -13.52
N SER A 276 10.70 4.16 -13.65
CA SER A 276 11.65 4.73 -14.62
C SER A 276 11.45 4.21 -16.05
N ASP A 277 10.69 3.14 -16.23
CA ASP A 277 10.45 2.55 -17.54
C ASP A 277 9.36 3.36 -18.27
N THR A 278 9.74 4.03 -19.35
CA THR A 278 8.84 4.83 -20.18
C THR A 278 8.82 4.32 -21.61
N GLU A 279 7.63 4.35 -22.22
CA GLU A 279 7.38 3.89 -23.58
C GLU A 279 6.90 5.03 -24.49
N ALA A 280 7.18 4.93 -25.80
CA ALA A 280 6.63 5.84 -26.77
C ALA A 280 5.11 5.62 -26.94
N TYR A 281 4.35 6.70 -27.18
CA TYR A 281 2.90 6.60 -27.36
C TYR A 281 2.52 5.59 -28.44
N ASN A 282 1.62 4.67 -28.09
CA ASN A 282 1.04 3.67 -28.96
C ASN A 282 -0.47 3.54 -28.64
N SER A 283 -1.32 3.93 -29.58
CA SER A 283 -2.78 3.89 -29.40
C SER A 283 -3.35 2.50 -29.14
N GLN A 284 -2.66 1.42 -29.57
CA GLN A 284 -3.07 0.05 -29.27
C GLN A 284 -2.93 -0.29 -27.79
N MET A 285 -2.06 0.43 -27.09
CA MET A 285 -1.82 0.30 -25.65
C MET A 285 -2.64 1.29 -24.83
N ASN A 286 -3.45 2.13 -25.47
CA ASN A 286 -4.44 3.03 -24.88
C ASN A 286 -5.74 2.99 -25.68
N PRO A 287 -6.42 1.83 -25.74
CA PRO A 287 -7.59 1.64 -26.61
C PRO A 287 -8.85 2.37 -26.13
N TYR A 288 -8.89 2.82 -24.87
CA TYR A 288 -10.09 3.40 -24.24
C TYR A 288 -9.81 4.78 -23.61
N PRO A 289 -9.33 5.79 -24.37
CA PRO A 289 -8.96 7.08 -23.78
C PRO A 289 -10.16 7.87 -23.21
N ASP A 290 -11.38 7.60 -23.71
CA ASP A 290 -12.59 8.33 -23.36
C ASP A 290 -13.54 7.55 -22.41
N GLY A 291 -13.15 6.37 -21.94
CA GLY A 291 -13.95 5.53 -21.05
C GLY A 291 -13.91 4.05 -21.42
N LEU A 292 -14.09 3.17 -20.44
CA LEU A 292 -14.13 1.73 -20.68
C LEU A 292 -15.44 1.33 -21.36
N PRO A 293 -15.40 0.49 -22.43
CA PRO A 293 -16.58 -0.20 -22.94
C PRO A 293 -17.27 -1.03 -21.86
N GLU A 294 -18.59 -1.18 -21.96
CA GLU A 294 -19.40 -1.87 -20.96
C GLU A 294 -18.94 -3.33 -20.73
N ASP A 295 -18.67 -4.07 -21.82
CA ASP A 295 -18.18 -5.45 -21.76
C ASP A 295 -16.81 -5.58 -21.10
N VAL A 296 -15.89 -4.64 -21.33
CA VAL A 296 -14.59 -4.58 -20.65
C VAL A 296 -14.76 -4.24 -19.18
N SER A 297 -15.64 -3.29 -18.86
CA SER A 297 -15.95 -2.91 -17.49
C SER A 297 -16.57 -4.07 -16.70
N GLU A 298 -17.48 -4.84 -17.29
CA GLU A 298 -18.08 -6.04 -16.66
C GLU A 298 -17.01 -7.09 -16.33
N VAL A 299 -16.11 -7.40 -17.26
CA VAL A 299 -15.02 -8.35 -17.02
C VAL A 299 -14.08 -7.84 -15.92
N TRP A 300 -13.72 -6.55 -15.94
CA TRP A 300 -12.89 -5.92 -14.93
C TRP A 300 -13.53 -6.04 -13.54
N ASN A 301 -14.81 -5.64 -13.40
CA ASN A 301 -15.55 -5.73 -12.14
C ASN A 301 -15.66 -7.17 -11.62
N SER A 302 -15.94 -8.13 -12.49
CA SER A 302 -16.01 -9.56 -12.13
C SER A 302 -14.67 -10.07 -11.59
N ARG A 303 -13.56 -9.63 -12.18
CA ARG A 303 -12.22 -10.02 -11.74
C ARG A 303 -11.84 -9.37 -10.43
N MET A 304 -12.10 -8.07 -10.24
CA MET A 304 -11.90 -7.36 -8.96
C MET A 304 -12.68 -8.03 -7.83
N LYS A 305 -13.95 -8.37 -8.11
CA LYS A 305 -14.77 -9.12 -7.16
C LYS A 305 -14.15 -10.47 -6.79
N SER A 306 -13.62 -11.22 -7.75
CA SER A 306 -13.00 -12.52 -7.49
C SER A 306 -11.78 -12.40 -6.55
N PHE A 307 -10.99 -11.34 -6.67
CA PHE A 307 -9.89 -11.06 -5.74
C PHE A 307 -10.40 -10.60 -4.37
N MET A 308 -11.40 -9.72 -4.30
CA MET A 308 -11.98 -9.32 -3.02
C MET A 308 -12.58 -10.51 -2.28
N ASP A 309 -13.30 -11.41 -2.97
CA ASP A 309 -13.82 -12.64 -2.37
C ASP A 309 -12.68 -13.56 -1.86
N LEU A 310 -11.56 -13.61 -2.59
CA LEU A 310 -10.36 -14.33 -2.13
C LEU A 310 -9.77 -13.69 -0.86
N PHE A 311 -9.68 -12.36 -0.81
CA PHE A 311 -9.17 -11.67 0.38
C PHE A 311 -10.06 -11.91 1.60
N LEU A 312 -11.38 -11.85 1.42
CA LEU A 312 -12.35 -12.18 2.47
C LEU A 312 -12.25 -13.63 2.94
N LYS A 313 -12.02 -14.58 2.02
CA LYS A 313 -11.81 -15.99 2.37
C LYS A 313 -10.60 -16.20 3.29
N TYR A 314 -9.59 -15.35 3.18
CA TYR A 314 -8.35 -15.43 3.97
C TYR A 314 -8.23 -14.29 5.01
N SER A 315 -9.35 -13.72 5.45
CA SER A 315 -9.35 -12.61 6.42
C SER A 315 -8.82 -12.99 7.82
N ASP A 316 -8.61 -14.27 8.09
CA ASP A 316 -7.92 -14.76 9.29
C ASP A 316 -6.39 -14.54 9.25
N VAL A 317 -5.81 -14.35 8.07
CA VAL A 317 -4.38 -14.12 7.86
C VAL A 317 -4.09 -12.83 7.08
N ILE A 318 -5.04 -12.34 6.26
CA ILE A 318 -4.93 -11.03 5.60
C ILE A 318 -5.38 -9.96 6.57
N THR A 319 -4.45 -9.12 7.00
CA THR A 319 -4.73 -8.07 7.99
C THR A 319 -5.05 -6.71 7.37
N ARG A 320 -4.69 -6.50 6.10
CA ARG A 320 -4.89 -5.23 5.41
C ARG A 320 -5.00 -5.42 3.89
N VAL A 321 -5.91 -4.65 3.27
CA VAL A 321 -6.04 -4.50 1.83
C VAL A 321 -5.97 -3.01 1.50
N THR A 322 -4.96 -2.57 0.76
CA THR A 322 -4.69 -1.16 0.44
C THR A 322 -4.75 -0.96 -1.07
N ALA A 323 -5.61 -0.07 -1.54
CA ALA A 323 -5.61 0.39 -2.93
C ALA A 323 -4.46 1.38 -3.16
N TRP A 324 -3.77 1.29 -4.32
CA TRP A 324 -2.67 2.19 -4.62
C TRP A 324 -3.16 3.49 -5.28
N GLY A 325 -3.91 4.25 -4.51
CA GLY A 325 -4.59 5.49 -4.86
C GLY A 325 -6.07 5.46 -4.48
N VAL A 326 -6.76 6.57 -4.65
CA VAL A 326 -8.16 6.73 -4.28
C VAL A 326 -9.08 6.54 -5.48
N SER A 327 -8.86 7.27 -6.56
CA SER A 327 -9.70 7.26 -7.76
C SER A 327 -8.89 7.05 -9.04
N ASP A 328 -9.59 6.62 -10.09
CA ASP A 328 -8.98 6.44 -11.41
C ASP A 328 -8.33 7.72 -11.96
N ASP A 329 -8.78 8.90 -11.52
CA ASP A 329 -8.23 10.18 -11.98
C ASP A 329 -6.83 10.42 -11.43
N ASP A 330 -6.57 9.97 -10.21
CA ASP A 330 -5.30 10.17 -9.48
C ASP A 330 -4.32 9.00 -9.61
N SER A 331 -4.68 7.96 -10.38
CA SER A 331 -3.82 6.77 -10.49
C SER A 331 -2.46 7.10 -11.10
N TRP A 332 -1.39 6.59 -10.46
CA TRP A 332 -0.02 6.63 -10.97
C TRP A 332 0.14 6.00 -12.36
N LYS A 333 -0.80 5.13 -12.76
CA LYS A 333 -0.83 4.48 -14.08
C LYS A 333 -1.34 5.40 -15.19
N ASN A 334 -1.93 6.54 -14.86
CA ASN A 334 -2.19 7.58 -15.84
C ASN A 334 -0.85 8.15 -16.32
N ASP A 335 -0.71 8.36 -17.61
CA ASP A 335 0.54 8.81 -18.24
C ASP A 335 1.75 7.87 -18.08
N TRP A 336 1.57 6.71 -17.44
CA TRP A 336 2.64 5.71 -17.27
C TRP A 336 2.22 4.32 -17.80
N PRO A 337 3.14 3.53 -18.37
CA PRO A 337 4.53 3.87 -18.73
C PRO A 337 4.61 4.74 -20.00
N MET A 338 3.50 5.15 -20.51
CA MET A 338 3.33 5.88 -21.77
C MET A 338 2.51 7.14 -21.53
N LYS A 339 3.11 8.31 -21.83
CA LYS A 339 2.43 9.60 -21.69
C LYS A 339 1.16 9.65 -22.56
N GLY A 340 0.04 10.13 -22.02
CA GLY A 340 -1.28 10.16 -22.64
C GLY A 340 -2.09 8.88 -22.44
N ARG A 341 -1.61 7.93 -21.65
CA ARG A 341 -2.36 6.74 -21.24
C ARG A 341 -3.42 7.11 -20.21
N THR A 342 -4.63 6.58 -20.37
CA THR A 342 -5.76 6.76 -19.44
C THR A 342 -6.14 5.43 -18.85
N GLU A 343 -5.92 5.24 -17.54
CA GLU A 343 -6.15 3.99 -16.83
C GLU A 343 -7.39 4.03 -15.93
N TYR A 344 -7.89 2.85 -15.56
CA TYR A 344 -9.11 2.65 -14.78
C TYR A 344 -8.92 1.62 -13.66
N PRO A 345 -7.85 1.73 -12.81
CA PRO A 345 -7.39 0.59 -12.01
C PRO A 345 -7.95 0.55 -10.59
N LEU A 346 -8.59 1.62 -10.08
CA LEU A 346 -8.86 1.81 -8.66
C LEU A 346 -10.31 1.50 -8.26
N LEU A 347 -10.60 1.65 -6.96
CA LEU A 347 -11.89 1.31 -6.36
C LEU A 347 -13.00 2.31 -6.72
N PHE A 348 -12.62 3.58 -6.93
CA PHE A 348 -13.51 4.66 -7.33
C PHE A 348 -13.20 5.11 -8.74
N ASP A 349 -14.23 5.43 -9.48
CA ASP A 349 -14.11 5.96 -10.86
C ASP A 349 -13.64 7.43 -10.86
N ARG A 350 -13.46 8.03 -12.04
CA ARG A 350 -13.07 9.43 -12.21
C ARG A 350 -14.09 10.45 -11.70
N ASN A 351 -15.31 10.01 -11.39
CA ASN A 351 -16.35 10.82 -10.78
C ASN A 351 -16.48 10.54 -9.28
N LEU A 352 -15.50 9.84 -8.70
CA LEU A 352 -15.46 9.45 -7.29
C LEU A 352 -16.64 8.56 -6.86
N GLN A 353 -17.24 7.82 -7.82
CA GLN A 353 -18.28 6.85 -7.51
C GLN A 353 -17.63 5.47 -7.30
N PRO A 354 -18.11 4.70 -6.31
CA PRO A 354 -17.65 3.33 -6.12
C PRO A 354 -17.94 2.50 -7.36
N LYS A 355 -16.96 1.72 -7.80
CA LYS A 355 -17.15 0.84 -8.95
C LYS A 355 -18.16 -0.27 -8.66
N PRO A 356 -18.88 -0.76 -9.69
CA PRO A 356 -20.05 -1.64 -9.52
C PRO A 356 -19.81 -2.88 -8.64
N PHE A 357 -18.63 -3.50 -8.68
CA PHE A 357 -18.36 -4.68 -7.85
C PHE A 357 -18.41 -4.38 -6.34
N LEU A 358 -18.15 -3.14 -5.89
CA LEU A 358 -18.23 -2.75 -4.50
C LEU A 358 -19.66 -2.71 -3.98
N ASN A 359 -20.65 -2.50 -4.85
CA ASN A 359 -22.05 -2.45 -4.46
C ASN A 359 -22.55 -3.77 -3.86
N GLU A 360 -21.92 -4.90 -4.20
CA GLU A 360 -22.23 -6.20 -3.61
C GLU A 360 -21.84 -6.31 -2.13
N TYR A 361 -20.94 -5.47 -1.67
CA TYR A 361 -20.46 -5.41 -0.28
C TYR A 361 -21.11 -4.25 0.49
N LEU A 362 -21.22 -3.07 -0.13
CA LEU A 362 -21.76 -1.86 0.51
C LEU A 362 -23.27 -1.93 0.78
N ASN A 363 -24.03 -2.76 0.06
CA ASN A 363 -25.48 -2.86 0.19
C ASN A 363 -25.94 -4.07 1.05
N LYS A 364 -25.03 -4.65 1.85
CA LYS A 364 -25.34 -5.74 2.79
C LYS A 364 -25.48 -5.17 4.19
#